data_f25e4eb9697d2592acf3bc026814355d
#
_entry.id   f25e4eb9697d2592acf3bc026814355d
#
_cell.length_a   1.000
_cell.length_b   1.000
_cell.length_c   1.000
_cell.angle_alpha   90.00
_cell.angle_beta   90.00
_cell.angle_gamma   90.00
#
_symmetry.space_group_name_H-M   'P 1'
#
loop_
_entity.id
_entity.type
_entity.pdbx_description
1 polymer ?
#
loop_
_entity_poly.entity_id
_entity_poly.type
_entity_poly.pdbx_seq_one_letter_code
_entity_poly.pdbx_strand_id
1 'polypeptide(L)'
;AQSFLAAHHGAAGGSAAIDDWPFDQFFFAAVSHKLHACCHGTHAMIEALLLLLADGAVAVDDLDEIQVYIAPRWQNVCDIKAPETGLEIKFSYVFLAAMALRGVNLAAYESYDDGLCHDADLIALAKRVKVIGDDQIADSAARVDLKRKDGQSRSQSFDLLSPIDPVLLGTRLLAKAKALIGDDRANDLWAMT
;
A
#
# COMPACT_ATOMS: atom_id res chain seq x y z
N ALA A 1 -21.51 22.66 -17.94
CA ALA A 1 -20.28 22.03 -17.43
C ALA A 1 -20.04 22.58 -16.03
N GLN A 2 -19.88 21.71 -15.04
CA GLN A 2 -19.45 22.13 -13.70
C GLN A 2 -18.05 22.73 -13.79
N SER A 3 -17.81 23.84 -13.08
CA SER A 3 -16.48 24.40 -12.99
C SER A 3 -15.56 23.44 -12.23
N PHE A 4 -14.25 23.49 -12.51
CA PHE A 4 -13.24 22.71 -11.78
C PHE A 4 -13.36 22.88 -10.26
N LEU A 5 -13.59 24.11 -9.79
CA LEU A 5 -13.77 24.42 -8.37
C LEU A 5 -14.99 23.72 -7.77
N ALA A 6 -16.13 23.73 -8.46
CA ALA A 6 -17.34 23.07 -7.99
C ALA A 6 -17.18 21.54 -7.90
N ALA A 7 -16.40 20.95 -8.82
CA ALA A 7 -16.13 19.51 -8.82
C ALA A 7 -15.21 19.06 -7.68
N HIS A 8 -14.29 19.93 -7.22
CA HIS A 8 -13.26 19.56 -6.22
C HIS A 8 -13.55 20.07 -4.81
N HIS A 9 -14.30 21.16 -4.68
CA HIS A 9 -14.55 21.80 -3.38
C HIS A 9 -16.04 21.87 -3.01
N GLY A 10 -16.94 21.37 -3.86
CA GLY A 10 -18.38 21.49 -3.65
C GLY A 10 -18.88 22.93 -3.77
N ALA A 11 -20.12 23.19 -3.33
CA ALA A 11 -20.78 24.50 -3.44
C ALA A 11 -20.13 25.61 -2.59
N ALA A 12 -19.31 25.26 -1.60
CA ALA A 12 -18.64 26.19 -0.69
C ALA A 12 -17.23 26.60 -1.15
N GLY A 13 -16.70 26.03 -2.22
CA GLY A 13 -15.35 26.31 -2.73
C GLY A 13 -15.31 27.59 -3.52
N GLY A 14 -14.84 28.68 -2.91
CA GLY A 14 -14.52 29.94 -3.58
C GLY A 14 -13.03 30.10 -3.85
N SER A 15 -12.65 31.08 -4.67
CA SER A 15 -11.24 31.46 -4.92
C SER A 15 -10.50 31.90 -3.65
N ALA A 16 -11.24 32.30 -2.60
CA ALA A 16 -10.68 32.78 -1.33
C ALA A 16 -9.68 31.80 -0.70
N ALA A 17 -9.88 30.48 -0.85
CA ALA A 17 -8.94 29.49 -0.34
C ALA A 17 -7.56 29.54 -1.02
N ILE A 18 -7.47 30.11 -2.23
CA ILE A 18 -6.21 30.30 -2.96
C ILE A 18 -5.61 31.67 -2.61
N ASP A 19 -6.47 32.68 -2.42
CA ASP A 19 -6.05 34.04 -2.12
C ASP A 19 -5.47 34.16 -0.70
N ASP A 20 -5.94 33.35 0.25
CA ASP A 20 -5.48 33.31 1.65
C ASP A 20 -4.32 32.32 1.90
N TRP A 21 -3.76 31.69 0.84
CA TRP A 21 -2.66 30.76 1.02
C TRP A 21 -1.37 31.47 1.45
N PRO A 22 -0.75 31.07 2.57
CA PRO A 22 0.51 31.66 2.99
C PRO A 22 1.62 31.26 2.01
N PHE A 23 2.18 32.26 1.28
CA PHE A 23 3.21 32.06 0.26
C PHE A 23 4.56 31.53 0.81
N ASP A 24 4.70 31.45 2.14
CA ASP A 24 5.84 30.88 2.84
C ASP A 24 5.72 29.37 3.11
N GLN A 25 4.56 28.78 2.79
CA GLN A 25 4.34 27.33 2.90
C GLN A 25 4.41 26.65 1.54
N PHE A 26 5.29 25.66 1.45
CA PHE A 26 5.43 24.84 0.24
C PHE A 26 4.66 23.55 0.37
N PHE A 27 3.82 23.20 -0.61
CA PHE A 27 3.11 21.93 -0.68
C PHE A 27 4.02 20.71 -0.61
N PHE A 28 5.28 20.84 -1.02
CA PHE A 28 6.26 19.77 -0.97
C PHE A 28 6.60 19.29 0.45
N ALA A 29 6.36 20.08 1.48
CA ALA A 29 6.58 19.67 2.86
C ALA A 29 5.65 18.52 3.30
N ALA A 30 4.50 18.35 2.63
CA ALA A 30 3.50 17.32 2.93
C ALA A 30 3.42 16.22 1.88
N VAL A 31 4.43 16.07 1.00
CA VAL A 31 4.44 15.04 -0.03
C VAL A 31 4.64 13.66 0.59
N SER A 32 3.72 12.75 0.33
CA SER A 32 3.84 11.34 0.69
C SER A 32 4.37 10.52 -0.49
N HIS A 33 5.28 9.60 -0.21
CA HIS A 33 5.90 8.75 -1.21
C HIS A 33 5.15 7.41 -1.33
N LYS A 34 4.88 7.00 -2.57
CA LYS A 34 4.36 5.65 -2.85
C LYS A 34 5.53 4.69 -3.06
N LEU A 35 5.74 3.76 -2.15
CA LEU A 35 6.78 2.74 -2.26
C LEU A 35 6.35 1.52 -3.08
N HIS A 36 5.05 1.31 -3.26
CA HIS A 36 4.46 0.21 -4.03
C HIS A 36 3.66 0.74 -5.22
N ALA A 37 3.53 -0.05 -6.29
CA ALA A 37 2.83 0.33 -7.53
C ALA A 37 1.32 0.04 -7.46
N CYS A 38 0.69 0.25 -6.30
CA CYS A 38 -0.73 -0.01 -6.04
C CYS A 38 -1.43 1.19 -5.38
N CYS A 39 -2.68 1.04 -4.97
CA CYS A 39 -3.43 2.09 -4.28
C CYS A 39 -2.75 2.47 -2.96
N HIS A 40 -2.67 3.78 -2.66
CA HIS A 40 -2.04 4.26 -1.43
C HIS A 40 -2.69 3.71 -0.15
N GLY A 41 -4.01 3.52 -0.17
CA GLY A 41 -4.74 2.95 0.98
C GLY A 41 -4.29 1.55 1.39
N THR A 42 -3.60 0.81 0.51
CA THR A 42 -3.12 -0.55 0.83
C THR A 42 -1.69 -0.57 1.38
N HIS A 43 -0.95 0.56 1.31
CA HIS A 43 0.47 0.59 1.64
C HIS A 43 0.76 0.28 3.11
N ALA A 44 -0.04 0.81 4.04
CA ALA A 44 0.17 0.55 5.47
C ALA A 44 0.08 -0.94 5.81
N MET A 45 -0.86 -1.66 5.20
CA MET A 45 -0.98 -3.12 5.32
C MET A 45 0.25 -3.83 4.76
N ILE A 46 0.71 -3.44 3.57
CA ILE A 46 1.89 -4.05 2.94
C ILE A 46 3.12 -3.84 3.82
N GLU A 47 3.33 -2.63 4.34
CA GLU A 47 4.46 -2.31 5.22
C GLU A 47 4.41 -3.13 6.52
N ALA A 48 3.25 -3.22 7.17
CA ALA A 48 3.07 -4.03 8.38
C ALA A 48 3.39 -5.51 8.11
N LEU A 49 2.95 -6.03 6.95
CA LEU A 49 3.20 -7.41 6.56
C LEU A 49 4.67 -7.67 6.25
N LEU A 50 5.34 -6.77 5.53
CA LEU A 50 6.77 -6.89 5.23
C LEU A 50 7.62 -6.87 6.50
N LEU A 51 7.24 -6.07 7.52
CA LEU A 51 7.90 -6.09 8.83
C LEU A 51 7.73 -7.43 9.56
N LEU A 52 6.54 -8.05 9.48
CA LEU A 52 6.32 -9.39 10.04
C LEU A 52 7.14 -10.48 9.37
N LEU A 53 7.49 -10.30 8.10
CA LEU A 53 8.25 -11.27 7.31
C LEU A 53 9.76 -11.04 7.37
N ALA A 54 10.21 -9.85 7.81
CA ALA A 54 11.62 -9.43 7.72
C ALA A 54 12.61 -10.33 8.47
N ASP A 55 12.19 -10.97 9.54
CA ASP A 55 13.04 -11.87 10.35
C ASP A 55 13.05 -13.33 9.86
N GLY A 56 12.27 -13.63 8.81
CA GLY A 56 12.17 -14.98 8.25
C GLY A 56 11.51 -16.02 9.19
N ALA A 57 10.98 -15.59 10.33
CA ALA A 57 10.39 -16.48 11.32
C ALA A 57 8.99 -16.99 10.96
N VAL A 58 8.40 -16.45 9.87
CA VAL A 58 7.06 -16.82 9.42
C VAL A 58 7.16 -17.60 8.11
N ALA A 59 6.89 -18.90 8.16
CA ALA A 59 6.68 -19.69 6.96
C ALA A 59 5.21 -19.56 6.50
N VAL A 60 5.01 -19.22 5.24
CA VAL A 60 3.68 -18.97 4.66
C VAL A 60 2.78 -20.21 4.75
N ASP A 61 3.38 -21.39 4.63
CA ASP A 61 2.67 -22.67 4.73
C ASP A 61 2.13 -22.96 6.14
N ASP A 62 2.74 -22.35 7.17
CA ASP A 62 2.30 -22.51 8.56
C ASP A 62 1.16 -21.55 8.92
N LEU A 63 0.83 -20.60 8.06
CA LEU A 63 -0.27 -19.65 8.31
C LEU A 63 -1.62 -20.35 8.14
N ASP A 64 -2.51 -20.09 9.09
CA ASP A 64 -3.91 -20.46 9.06
C ASP A 64 -4.78 -19.31 8.57
N GLU A 65 -4.60 -18.12 9.17
CA GLU A 65 -5.40 -16.94 8.88
C GLU A 65 -4.52 -15.67 8.92
N ILE A 66 -4.83 -14.72 8.06
CA ILE A 66 -4.25 -13.39 8.04
C ILE A 66 -5.39 -12.38 8.27
N GLN A 67 -5.34 -11.62 9.35
CA GLN A 67 -6.32 -10.57 9.63
C GLN A 67 -5.69 -9.20 9.34
N VAL A 68 -6.38 -8.40 8.52
CA VAL A 68 -5.96 -7.06 8.12
C VAL A 68 -6.98 -6.06 8.65
N TYR A 69 -6.57 -5.23 9.60
CA TYR A 69 -7.40 -4.19 10.20
C TYR A 69 -7.07 -2.85 9.57
N ILE A 70 -8.09 -2.16 9.07
CA ILE A 70 -7.99 -0.90 8.35
C ILE A 70 -9.11 0.05 8.76
N ALA A 71 -8.94 1.35 8.50
CA ALA A 71 -10.04 2.29 8.63
C ALA A 71 -11.19 1.89 7.68
N PRO A 72 -12.47 1.89 8.14
CA PRO A 72 -13.60 1.33 7.38
C PRO A 72 -13.81 1.95 6.00
N ARG A 73 -13.42 3.22 5.81
CA ARG A 73 -13.52 3.89 4.50
C ARG A 73 -12.78 3.14 3.38
N TRP A 74 -11.67 2.48 3.70
CA TRP A 74 -10.86 1.78 2.71
C TRP A 74 -11.49 0.50 2.19
N GLN A 75 -12.46 -0.09 2.92
CA GLN A 75 -13.22 -1.24 2.41
C GLN A 75 -14.03 -0.88 1.15
N ASN A 76 -14.45 0.38 1.01
CA ASN A 76 -15.17 0.83 -0.18
C ASN A 76 -14.24 1.14 -1.37
N VAL A 77 -12.93 1.21 -1.16
CA VAL A 77 -11.96 1.64 -2.18
C VAL A 77 -11.04 0.49 -2.60
N CYS A 78 -10.54 -0.30 -1.65
CA CYS A 78 -9.44 -1.24 -1.87
C CYS A 78 -9.78 -2.69 -1.50
N ASP A 79 -11.06 -3.04 -1.37
CA ASP A 79 -11.47 -4.37 -0.90
C ASP A 79 -12.09 -5.25 -2.00
N ILE A 80 -11.52 -5.21 -3.21
CA ILE A 80 -11.88 -6.12 -4.30
C ILE A 80 -11.45 -7.53 -3.89
N LYS A 81 -12.44 -8.42 -3.70
CA LYS A 81 -12.21 -9.79 -3.19
C LYS A 81 -11.74 -10.76 -4.27
N ALA A 82 -12.21 -10.57 -5.50
CA ALA A 82 -11.92 -11.41 -6.65
C ALA A 82 -11.58 -10.53 -7.85
N PRO A 83 -10.34 -10.01 -7.94
CA PRO A 83 -9.92 -9.20 -9.07
C PRO A 83 -9.84 -10.05 -10.35
N GLU A 84 -10.23 -9.46 -11.47
CA GLU A 84 -10.18 -10.06 -12.81
C GLU A 84 -9.04 -9.50 -13.67
N THR A 85 -8.45 -8.38 -13.23
CA THR A 85 -7.36 -7.70 -13.93
C THR A 85 -6.25 -7.29 -12.98
N GLY A 86 -5.03 -7.11 -13.51
CA GLY A 86 -3.90 -6.58 -12.76
C GLY A 86 -4.17 -5.18 -12.18
N LEU A 87 -5.01 -4.38 -12.85
CA LEU A 87 -5.45 -3.10 -12.30
C LEU A 87 -6.29 -3.29 -11.05
N GLU A 88 -7.22 -4.24 -11.04
CA GLU A 88 -8.07 -4.53 -9.87
C GLU A 88 -7.26 -5.11 -8.71
N ILE A 89 -6.20 -5.90 -8.99
CA ILE A 89 -5.27 -6.36 -7.95
C ILE A 89 -4.72 -5.19 -7.14
N LYS A 90 -4.42 -4.05 -7.77
CA LYS A 90 -3.90 -2.84 -7.10
C LYS A 90 -4.87 -2.23 -6.08
N PHE A 91 -6.14 -2.67 -6.10
CA PHE A 91 -7.21 -2.27 -5.18
C PHE A 91 -7.76 -3.47 -4.38
N SER A 92 -6.97 -4.53 -4.22
CA SER A 92 -7.35 -5.75 -3.51
C SER A 92 -6.43 -6.02 -2.33
N TYR A 93 -6.89 -5.76 -1.12
CA TYR A 93 -6.13 -6.12 0.10
C TYR A 93 -5.76 -7.59 0.13
N VAL A 94 -6.71 -8.47 -0.24
CA VAL A 94 -6.49 -9.92 -0.13
C VAL A 94 -5.43 -10.41 -1.11
N PHE A 95 -5.42 -9.92 -2.34
CA PHE A 95 -4.41 -10.28 -3.33
C PHE A 95 -3.06 -9.65 -3.04
N LEU A 96 -3.01 -8.37 -2.65
CA LEU A 96 -1.76 -7.69 -2.29
C LEU A 96 -1.09 -8.33 -1.07
N ALA A 97 -1.86 -8.75 -0.07
CA ALA A 97 -1.32 -9.50 1.06
C ALA A 97 -0.76 -10.85 0.64
N ALA A 98 -1.48 -11.60 -0.21
CA ALA A 98 -1.02 -12.87 -0.75
C ALA A 98 0.26 -12.72 -1.59
N MET A 99 0.34 -11.69 -2.44
CA MET A 99 1.53 -11.38 -3.24
C MET A 99 2.73 -11.04 -2.34
N ALA A 100 2.54 -10.21 -1.30
CA ALA A 100 3.58 -9.87 -0.34
C ALA A 100 4.10 -11.11 0.40
N LEU A 101 3.21 -11.99 0.85
CA LEU A 101 3.57 -13.27 1.49
C LEU A 101 4.39 -14.17 0.57
N ARG A 102 4.15 -14.13 -0.73
CA ARG A 102 4.94 -14.88 -1.75
C ARG A 102 6.24 -14.18 -2.16
N GLY A 103 6.57 -13.04 -1.58
CA GLY A 103 7.78 -12.29 -1.88
C GLY A 103 7.75 -11.59 -3.24
N VAL A 104 6.57 -11.35 -3.82
CA VAL A 104 6.43 -10.61 -5.08
C VAL A 104 6.85 -9.16 -4.86
N ASN A 105 7.64 -8.60 -5.80
CA ASN A 105 8.04 -7.20 -5.75
C ASN A 105 6.87 -6.28 -6.09
N LEU A 106 6.18 -5.78 -5.08
CA LEU A 106 5.03 -4.89 -5.24
C LEU A 106 5.39 -3.46 -5.71
N ALA A 107 6.68 -3.12 -5.78
CA ALA A 107 7.14 -1.86 -6.34
C ALA A 107 7.18 -1.87 -7.88
N ALA A 108 7.35 -3.05 -8.48
CA ALA A 108 7.42 -3.23 -9.93
C ALA A 108 6.02 -3.18 -10.56
N TYR A 109 5.89 -2.46 -11.67
CA TYR A 109 4.62 -2.35 -12.41
C TYR A 109 4.23 -3.70 -13.04
N GLU A 110 5.21 -4.44 -13.53
CA GLU A 110 5.08 -5.74 -14.20
C GLU A 110 4.59 -6.83 -13.27
N SER A 111 4.68 -6.61 -11.95
CA SER A 111 4.15 -7.53 -10.95
C SER A 111 2.62 -7.60 -10.90
N TYR A 112 1.92 -6.78 -11.69
CA TYR A 112 0.46 -6.71 -11.70
C TYR A 112 -0.07 -7.20 -13.06
N ASP A 113 0.14 -8.48 -13.33
CA ASP A 113 -0.33 -9.14 -14.53
C ASP A 113 -1.73 -9.75 -14.32
N ASP A 114 -2.57 -9.72 -15.36
CA ASP A 114 -3.93 -10.28 -15.32
C ASP A 114 -3.93 -11.79 -15.05
N GLY A 115 -2.87 -12.50 -15.45
CA GLY A 115 -2.71 -13.94 -15.21
C GLY A 115 -2.68 -14.29 -13.72
N LEU A 116 -2.24 -13.38 -12.83
CA LEU A 116 -2.25 -13.60 -11.38
C LEU A 116 -3.67 -13.74 -10.82
N CYS A 117 -4.67 -13.20 -11.48
CA CYS A 117 -6.08 -13.36 -11.10
C CYS A 117 -6.55 -14.81 -11.20
N HIS A 118 -5.82 -15.64 -11.95
CA HIS A 118 -6.09 -17.06 -12.18
C HIS A 118 -5.07 -17.99 -11.53
N ASP A 119 -4.08 -17.46 -10.82
CA ASP A 119 -3.09 -18.26 -10.07
C ASP A 119 -3.78 -18.95 -8.88
N ALA A 120 -3.89 -20.28 -8.95
CA ALA A 120 -4.61 -21.06 -7.96
C ALA A 120 -4.01 -20.95 -6.54
N ASP A 121 -2.67 -20.89 -6.44
CA ASP A 121 -1.97 -20.79 -5.17
C ASP A 121 -2.16 -19.40 -4.56
N LEU A 122 -2.11 -18.36 -5.39
CA LEU A 122 -2.35 -16.98 -4.95
C LEU A 122 -3.80 -16.83 -4.47
N ILE A 123 -4.75 -17.37 -5.22
CA ILE A 123 -6.18 -17.37 -4.85
C ILE A 123 -6.39 -18.13 -3.53
N ALA A 124 -5.75 -19.29 -3.36
CA ALA A 124 -5.87 -20.07 -2.13
C ALA A 124 -5.32 -19.30 -0.92
N LEU A 125 -4.21 -18.58 -1.09
CA LEU A 125 -3.63 -17.75 -0.05
C LEU A 125 -4.48 -16.52 0.24
N ALA A 126 -5.00 -15.83 -0.79
CA ALA A 126 -5.89 -14.69 -0.65
C ALA A 126 -7.18 -15.03 0.14
N LYS A 127 -7.70 -16.27 0.00
CA LYS A 127 -8.86 -16.74 0.77
C LYS A 127 -8.61 -16.85 2.29
N ARG A 128 -7.35 -16.89 2.73
CA ARG A 128 -6.98 -16.87 4.16
C ARG A 128 -6.93 -15.46 4.73
N VAL A 129 -7.02 -14.43 3.87
CA VAL A 129 -6.95 -13.02 4.28
C VAL A 129 -8.34 -12.51 4.60
N LYS A 130 -8.52 -12.00 5.81
CA LYS A 130 -9.73 -11.33 6.27
C LYS A 130 -9.48 -9.84 6.45
N VAL A 131 -10.23 -9.02 5.75
CA VAL A 131 -10.17 -7.55 5.87
C VAL A 131 -11.26 -7.09 6.81
N ILE A 132 -10.87 -6.37 7.85
CA ILE A 132 -11.73 -5.95 8.96
C ILE A 132 -11.66 -4.43 9.07
N GLY A 133 -12.81 -3.75 8.95
CA GLY A 133 -12.92 -2.34 9.26
C GLY A 133 -12.89 -2.14 10.76
N ASP A 134 -12.02 -1.25 11.25
CA ASP A 134 -11.86 -0.93 12.66
C ASP A 134 -11.76 0.60 12.80
N ASP A 135 -12.73 1.22 13.45
CA ASP A 135 -12.81 2.66 13.66
C ASP A 135 -11.67 3.21 14.55
N GLN A 136 -10.91 2.35 15.21
CA GLN A 136 -9.73 2.75 15.98
C GLN A 136 -8.46 2.85 15.12
N ILE A 137 -8.51 2.38 13.87
CA ILE A 137 -7.39 2.47 12.92
C ILE A 137 -7.50 3.79 12.15
N ALA A 138 -6.44 4.58 12.18
CA ALA A 138 -6.37 5.82 11.42
C ALA A 138 -6.35 5.54 9.89
N ASP A 139 -6.79 6.52 9.09
CA ASP A 139 -6.80 6.42 7.61
C ASP A 139 -5.42 6.12 7.00
N SER A 140 -4.35 6.54 7.67
CA SER A 140 -2.95 6.32 7.26
C SER A 140 -2.36 5.00 7.75
N ALA A 141 -3.08 4.26 8.60
CA ALA A 141 -2.55 3.11 9.32
C ALA A 141 -3.23 1.79 8.93
N ALA A 142 -2.57 0.69 9.26
CA ALA A 142 -3.13 -0.64 9.26
C ALA A 142 -2.46 -1.50 10.34
N ARG A 143 -3.17 -2.54 10.79
CA ARG A 143 -2.62 -3.62 11.61
C ARG A 143 -2.81 -4.95 10.89
N VAL A 144 -1.79 -5.81 10.94
CA VAL A 144 -1.85 -7.17 10.41
C VAL A 144 -1.57 -8.15 11.55
N ASP A 145 -2.47 -9.10 11.70
CA ASP A 145 -2.32 -10.22 12.64
C ASP A 145 -2.16 -11.51 11.82
N LEU A 146 -1.04 -12.21 12.00
CA LEU A 146 -0.78 -13.51 11.41
C LEU A 146 -1.06 -14.59 12.45
N LYS A 147 -1.98 -15.50 12.15
CA LYS A 147 -2.28 -16.67 12.97
C LYS A 147 -1.69 -17.91 12.33
N ARG A 148 -0.94 -18.67 13.09
CA ARG A 148 -0.34 -19.94 12.66
C ARG A 148 -1.22 -21.12 13.02
N LYS A 149 -1.03 -22.22 12.29
CA LYS A 149 -1.73 -23.51 12.52
C LYS A 149 -1.44 -24.11 13.92
N ASP A 150 -0.29 -23.74 14.53
CA ASP A 150 0.08 -24.15 15.89
C ASP A 150 -0.58 -23.30 16.99
N GLY A 151 -1.42 -22.32 16.61
CA GLY A 151 -2.10 -21.41 17.51
C GLY A 151 -1.30 -20.17 17.90
N GLN A 152 -0.04 -20.04 17.51
CA GLN A 152 0.74 -18.84 17.74
C GLN A 152 0.24 -17.70 16.85
N SER A 153 0.38 -16.48 17.33
CA SER A 153 0.02 -15.28 16.57
C SER A 153 1.12 -14.23 16.66
N ARG A 154 1.27 -13.47 15.57
CA ARG A 154 2.14 -12.28 15.51
C ARG A 154 1.33 -11.11 14.99
N SER A 155 1.58 -9.93 15.53
CA SER A 155 0.87 -8.71 15.14
C SER A 155 1.86 -7.59 14.84
N GLN A 156 1.56 -6.80 13.83
CA GLN A 156 2.32 -5.61 13.47
C GLN A 156 1.38 -4.52 12.98
N SER A 157 1.61 -3.30 13.45
CA SER A 157 0.96 -2.09 12.92
C SER A 157 1.96 -1.25 12.15
N PHE A 158 1.46 -0.52 11.16
CA PHE A 158 2.23 0.50 10.45
C PHE A 158 1.36 1.72 10.18
N ASP A 159 1.95 2.91 10.34
CA ASP A 159 1.31 4.19 9.99
C ASP A 159 2.20 4.92 8.99
N LEU A 160 1.64 5.26 7.83
CA LEU A 160 2.33 5.96 6.74
C LEU A 160 2.75 7.39 7.11
N LEU A 161 2.17 7.96 8.16
CA LEU A 161 2.56 9.27 8.70
C LEU A 161 3.71 9.18 9.71
N SER A 162 4.12 7.98 10.13
CA SER A 162 5.29 7.81 10.98
C SER A 162 6.55 8.30 10.28
N PRO A 163 7.41 9.07 10.95
CA PRO A 163 8.68 9.49 10.37
C PRO A 163 9.51 8.31 9.91
N ILE A 164 10.05 8.40 8.69
CA ILE A 164 10.99 7.43 8.15
C ILE A 164 12.38 8.07 8.09
N ASP A 165 13.41 7.30 8.42
CA ASP A 165 14.79 7.76 8.29
C ASP A 165 15.07 8.17 6.83
N PRO A 166 15.62 9.38 6.57
CA PRO A 166 15.83 9.88 5.21
C PRO A 166 16.75 8.98 4.34
N VAL A 167 17.74 8.33 4.94
CA VAL A 167 18.65 7.43 4.22
C VAL A 167 17.90 6.16 3.81
N LEU A 168 17.10 5.62 4.72
CA LEU A 168 16.25 4.47 4.44
C LEU A 168 15.21 4.81 3.36
N LEU A 169 14.56 5.97 3.46
CA LEU A 169 13.61 6.44 2.46
C LEU A 169 14.27 6.55 1.08
N GLY A 170 15.43 7.20 0.99
CA GLY A 170 16.23 7.32 -0.24
C GLY A 170 16.55 5.96 -0.86
N THR A 171 17.02 5.01 -0.04
CA THR A 171 17.31 3.64 -0.48
C THR A 171 16.08 2.96 -1.07
N ARG A 172 14.92 3.09 -0.42
CA ARG A 172 13.66 2.49 -0.86
C ARG A 172 13.11 3.14 -2.13
N LEU A 173 13.24 4.46 -2.25
CA LEU A 173 12.83 5.20 -3.45
C LEU A 173 13.71 4.82 -4.66
N LEU A 174 15.02 4.68 -4.47
CA LEU A 174 15.92 4.20 -5.52
C LEU A 174 15.58 2.77 -5.93
N ALA A 175 15.33 1.87 -4.97
CA ALA A 175 14.90 0.49 -5.27
C ALA A 175 13.59 0.47 -6.08
N LYS A 176 12.63 1.32 -5.73
CA LYS A 176 11.41 1.46 -6.51
C LYS A 176 11.67 2.02 -7.92
N ALA A 177 12.52 3.05 -8.04
CA ALA A 177 12.87 3.59 -9.35
C ALA A 177 13.49 2.52 -10.25
N LYS A 178 14.42 1.71 -9.70
CA LYS A 178 15.02 0.56 -10.40
C LYS A 178 13.97 -0.44 -10.89
N ALA A 179 13.01 -0.76 -10.04
CA ALA A 179 11.92 -1.68 -10.39
C ALA A 179 10.99 -1.12 -11.47
N LEU A 180 10.92 0.20 -11.66
CA LEU A 180 10.03 0.84 -12.64
C LEU A 180 10.70 1.16 -13.98
N ILE A 181 11.98 1.55 -13.96
CA ILE A 181 12.67 2.08 -15.16
C ILE A 181 14.01 1.40 -15.46
N GLY A 182 14.37 0.36 -14.70
CA GLY A 182 15.63 -0.38 -14.81
C GLY A 182 16.79 0.27 -14.04
N ASP A 183 17.79 -0.53 -13.74
CA ASP A 183 18.90 -0.16 -12.84
C ASP A 183 19.72 1.02 -13.37
N ASP A 184 20.17 0.97 -14.63
CA ASP A 184 21.05 2.00 -15.21
C ASP A 184 20.35 3.36 -15.20
N ARG A 185 19.14 3.43 -15.74
CA ARG A 185 18.37 4.68 -15.81
C ARG A 185 18.04 5.25 -14.44
N ALA A 186 17.71 4.39 -13.48
CA ALA A 186 17.42 4.83 -12.11
C ALA A 186 18.66 5.38 -11.43
N ASN A 187 19.83 4.73 -11.59
CA ASN A 187 21.09 5.20 -11.03
C ASN A 187 21.53 6.53 -11.66
N ASP A 188 21.39 6.68 -12.98
CA ASP A 188 21.71 7.94 -13.67
C ASP A 188 20.87 9.11 -13.14
N LEU A 189 19.56 8.93 -13.02
CA LEU A 189 18.68 9.95 -12.47
C LEU A 189 18.98 10.26 -11.01
N TRP A 190 19.31 9.24 -10.21
CA TRP A 190 19.64 9.41 -8.80
C TRP A 190 20.95 10.17 -8.58
N ALA A 191 21.92 9.99 -9.46
CA ALA A 191 23.18 10.71 -9.41
C ALA A 191 23.07 12.21 -9.75
N MET A 192 21.91 12.65 -10.27
CA MET A 192 21.61 14.06 -10.60
C MET A 192 20.96 14.82 -9.43
N THR A 193 20.58 14.12 -8.34
CA THR A 193 19.93 14.68 -7.15
C THR A 193 20.93 14.87 -6.02
#